data_91dcbf817b012ea91771ee739b8cd011
#
_entry.id   91dcbf817b012ea91771ee739b8cd011
#
_cell.length_a   1.000
_cell.length_b   1.000
_cell.length_c   1.000
_cell.angle_alpha   90.00
_cell.angle_beta   90.00
_cell.angle_gamma   90.00
#
_symmetry.space_group_name_H-M   'P 1'
#
loop_
_entity.id
_entity.type
_entity.pdbx_description
1 polymer ?
#
loop_
_entity_poly.entity_id
_entity_poly.type
_entity_poly.pdbx_seq_one_letter_code
_entity_poly.pdbx_strand_id
1 'polypeptide(L)'
;MLAHLFDYGASVIKTDFGEDIDMSAVYHGMPANQLHNVYALLYQKAAYEVTVDRTGQGIIWARSAWAGSQRYPVHWGGDTGCAWDGMAGTLRGGLHLGLSGFAFWSYDVPGFHGVPNFMNSWPADDLYVRWTQMGVFSSHLRYHGAQPREPYEYPRVADVIRQWWRLRYALIPYLVAQGNKAVLTGYSVLRALVFHHNDDPVCWSIDDQFYCGDDVLVAPVMNSQGVRDVYLPEGEWVDLWTGHVYTGRRWLQQVASSLVRMPVYVKRDAHIRVYPEIVQCTDEMDLAKVAEVIFDDHYLGISTSLLGQVSGLE
;
A
#
# COMPACT_ATOMS: atom_id res chain seq x y z
N MET A 1 23.63 -6.72 19.74
CA MET A 1 23.37 -5.30 19.37
C MET A 1 21.88 -5.06 19.11
N LEU A 2 21.21 -5.72 18.18
CA LEU A 2 19.78 -5.51 17.90
C LEU A 2 18.87 -5.70 19.13
N ALA A 3 19.13 -6.71 19.95
CA ALA A 3 18.34 -7.01 21.16
C ALA A 3 18.25 -5.82 22.14
N HIS A 4 19.29 -5.01 22.24
CA HIS A 4 19.29 -3.83 23.14
C HIS A 4 18.33 -2.71 22.70
N LEU A 5 17.92 -2.66 21.43
CA LEU A 5 16.94 -1.67 20.96
C LEU A 5 15.59 -1.88 21.66
N PHE A 6 15.23 -3.11 21.95
CA PHE A 6 13.99 -3.44 22.67
C PHE A 6 14.05 -3.03 24.14
N ASP A 7 15.23 -2.99 24.76
CA ASP A 7 15.42 -2.49 26.13
C ASP A 7 15.14 -0.99 26.23
N TYR A 8 15.21 -0.26 25.09
CA TYR A 8 14.86 1.15 24.96
C TYR A 8 13.43 1.39 24.45
N GLY A 9 12.62 0.34 24.31
CA GLY A 9 11.21 0.44 23.93
C GLY A 9 10.91 0.29 22.44
N ALA A 10 11.87 -0.15 21.62
CA ALA A 10 11.57 -0.52 20.23
C ALA A 10 10.61 -1.71 20.21
N SER A 11 9.62 -1.69 19.32
CA SER A 11 8.66 -2.78 19.10
C SER A 11 8.89 -3.51 17.79
N VAL A 12 9.50 -2.84 16.81
CA VAL A 12 9.79 -3.35 15.47
C VAL A 12 11.15 -2.83 15.02
N ILE A 13 11.90 -3.65 14.30
CA ILE A 13 13.17 -3.25 13.67
C ILE A 13 12.93 -2.96 12.20
N LYS A 14 13.28 -1.75 11.74
CA LYS A 14 13.43 -1.43 10.33
C LYS A 14 14.84 -1.81 9.90
N THR A 15 14.94 -2.77 8.98
CA THR A 15 16.21 -3.18 8.37
C THR A 15 16.41 -2.41 7.07
N ASP A 16 17.23 -1.35 7.16
CA ASP A 16 17.57 -0.53 6.00
C ASP A 16 18.83 -1.04 5.31
N PHE A 17 18.99 -0.74 4.00
CA PHE A 17 20.06 -1.29 3.18
C PHE A 17 20.05 -2.83 3.11
N GLY A 18 21.22 -3.44 2.95
CA GLY A 18 21.38 -4.90 2.89
C GLY A 18 21.30 -5.47 1.46
N GLU A 19 21.29 -4.61 0.44
CA GLU A 19 21.32 -5.00 -0.97
C GLU A 19 22.71 -5.40 -1.44
N ASP A 20 23.74 -4.92 -0.75
CA ASP A 20 25.12 -5.09 -1.17
C ASP A 20 26.04 -5.48 -0.02
N ILE A 21 27.17 -6.12 -0.38
CA ILE A 21 28.28 -6.47 0.51
C ILE A 21 29.60 -6.18 -0.17
N ASP A 22 30.67 -6.02 0.59
CA ASP A 22 32.00 -5.86 0.03
C ASP A 22 32.45 -7.17 -0.64
N MET A 23 32.46 -7.21 -1.96
CA MET A 23 32.85 -8.37 -2.76
C MET A 23 34.33 -8.77 -2.61
N SER A 24 35.18 -7.86 -2.11
CA SER A 24 36.60 -8.12 -1.84
C SER A 24 36.88 -8.68 -0.45
N ALA A 25 35.90 -8.63 0.45
CA ALA A 25 36.05 -9.13 1.82
C ALA A 25 35.99 -10.65 1.89
N VAL A 26 36.58 -11.17 2.95
CA VAL A 26 36.56 -12.61 3.27
C VAL A 26 35.45 -12.87 4.28
N TYR A 27 34.49 -13.69 3.90
CA TYR A 27 33.37 -14.08 4.73
C TYR A 27 33.49 -15.51 5.24
N HIS A 28 33.08 -15.73 6.48
CA HIS A 28 33.11 -17.09 7.06
C HIS A 28 31.99 -17.96 6.45
N GLY A 29 32.37 -19.13 5.97
CA GLY A 29 31.45 -20.19 5.54
C GLY A 29 30.84 -20.03 4.14
N MET A 30 31.01 -18.86 3.47
CA MET A 30 30.47 -18.64 2.13
C MET A 30 31.30 -17.60 1.35
N PRO A 31 31.67 -17.85 0.08
CA PRO A 31 32.35 -16.84 -0.72
C PRO A 31 31.43 -15.65 -1.04
N ALA A 32 32.02 -14.46 -1.19
CA ALA A 32 31.29 -13.20 -1.36
C ALA A 32 30.27 -13.25 -2.51
N ASN A 33 30.61 -13.83 -3.65
CA ASN A 33 29.71 -13.95 -4.81
C ASN A 33 28.46 -14.82 -4.56
N GLN A 34 28.50 -15.74 -3.62
CA GLN A 34 27.34 -16.50 -3.19
C GLN A 34 26.59 -15.77 -2.07
N LEU A 35 27.33 -15.14 -1.16
CA LEU A 35 26.75 -14.44 -0.03
C LEU A 35 25.97 -13.18 -0.47
N HIS A 36 26.39 -12.50 -1.52
CA HIS A 36 25.83 -11.23 -1.98
C HIS A 36 24.28 -11.21 -1.98
N ASN A 37 23.66 -12.14 -2.69
CA ASN A 37 22.20 -12.19 -2.77
C ASN A 37 21.55 -12.76 -1.50
N VAL A 38 22.19 -13.77 -0.91
CA VAL A 38 21.67 -14.44 0.32
C VAL A 38 21.79 -13.51 1.54
N TYR A 39 22.66 -12.52 1.50
CA TYR A 39 22.90 -11.62 2.64
C TYR A 39 21.61 -10.92 3.09
N ALA A 40 20.79 -10.41 2.16
CA ALA A 40 19.51 -9.79 2.48
C ALA A 40 18.61 -10.73 3.31
N LEU A 41 18.50 -12.00 2.89
CA LEU A 41 17.73 -13.01 3.61
C LEU A 41 18.29 -13.27 5.03
N LEU A 42 19.60 -13.39 5.17
CA LEU A 42 20.25 -13.63 6.47
C LEU A 42 20.11 -12.44 7.41
N TYR A 43 20.22 -11.23 6.86
CA TYR A 43 20.03 -9.99 7.60
C TYR A 43 18.61 -9.88 8.18
N GLN A 44 17.60 -10.13 7.34
CA GLN A 44 16.20 -10.09 7.76
C GLN A 44 15.88 -11.22 8.76
N LYS A 45 16.41 -12.43 8.52
CA LYS A 45 16.27 -13.54 9.47
C LYS A 45 16.78 -13.16 10.86
N ALA A 46 17.97 -12.58 10.94
CA ALA A 46 18.56 -12.18 12.22
C ALA A 46 17.72 -11.12 12.95
N ALA A 47 17.20 -10.12 12.21
CA ALA A 47 16.32 -9.10 12.78
C ALA A 47 14.96 -9.68 13.21
N TYR A 48 14.39 -10.56 12.41
CA TYR A 48 13.11 -11.22 12.68
C TYR A 48 13.19 -12.10 13.93
N GLU A 49 14.22 -12.98 14.01
CA GLU A 49 14.39 -13.89 15.14
C GLU A 49 14.57 -13.14 16.46
N VAL A 50 15.35 -12.05 16.47
CA VAL A 50 15.50 -11.19 17.64
C VAL A 50 14.17 -10.50 18.00
N THR A 51 13.39 -10.08 17.01
CA THR A 51 12.07 -9.47 17.26
C THR A 51 11.11 -10.47 17.89
N VAL A 52 11.04 -11.71 17.36
CA VAL A 52 10.24 -12.80 17.95
C VAL A 52 10.66 -13.09 19.38
N ASP A 53 11.97 -13.21 19.64
CA ASP A 53 12.50 -13.51 20.96
C ASP A 53 12.12 -12.42 21.99
N ARG A 54 12.08 -11.16 21.58
CA ARG A 54 11.84 -10.03 22.48
C ARG A 54 10.38 -9.61 22.63
N THR A 55 9.55 -9.83 21.61
CA THR A 55 8.15 -9.34 21.57
C THR A 55 7.12 -10.46 21.47
N GLY A 56 7.53 -11.69 21.15
CA GLY A 56 6.63 -12.80 20.84
C GLY A 56 5.99 -12.69 19.45
N GLN A 57 6.30 -11.64 18.66
CA GLN A 57 5.71 -11.40 17.33
C GLN A 57 6.80 -11.19 16.28
N GLY A 58 6.65 -11.91 15.16
CA GLY A 58 7.60 -11.84 14.06
C GLY A 58 7.20 -10.78 13.04
N ILE A 59 7.58 -9.52 13.28
CA ILE A 59 7.42 -8.44 12.32
C ILE A 59 8.70 -7.60 12.24
N ILE A 60 9.15 -7.33 11.01
CA ILE A 60 10.23 -6.39 10.70
C ILE A 60 9.79 -5.48 9.57
N TRP A 61 10.52 -4.41 9.30
CA TRP A 61 10.28 -3.55 8.15
C TRP A 61 11.54 -3.52 7.27
N ALA A 62 11.56 -4.33 6.22
CA ALA A 62 12.76 -4.62 5.44
C ALA A 62 12.78 -3.92 4.08
N ARG A 63 13.96 -3.40 3.67
CA ARG A 63 14.18 -2.83 2.35
C ARG A 63 14.63 -3.89 1.34
N SER A 64 15.75 -4.52 1.61
CA SER A 64 16.28 -5.57 0.74
C SER A 64 15.49 -6.86 0.86
N ALA A 65 15.56 -7.71 -0.16
CA ALA A 65 14.93 -9.01 -0.16
C ALA A 65 15.67 -10.01 -1.06
N TRP A 66 15.47 -11.29 -0.79
CA TRP A 66 15.86 -12.40 -1.64
C TRP A 66 14.81 -13.51 -1.59
N ALA A 67 14.93 -14.52 -2.41
CA ALA A 67 14.06 -15.69 -2.36
C ALA A 67 14.03 -16.28 -0.95
N GLY A 68 12.84 -16.38 -0.35
CA GLY A 68 12.63 -16.79 1.04
C GLY A 68 12.37 -15.65 2.03
N SER A 69 12.61 -14.39 1.65
CA SER A 69 12.31 -13.21 2.49
C SER A 69 10.80 -12.99 2.69
N GLN A 70 9.95 -13.62 1.88
CA GLN A 70 8.49 -13.59 2.03
C GLN A 70 8.03 -13.99 3.45
N ARG A 71 8.82 -14.80 4.16
CA ARG A 71 8.55 -15.24 5.53
C ARG A 71 8.86 -14.20 6.60
N TYR A 72 9.51 -13.10 6.24
CA TYR A 72 9.94 -12.04 7.15
C TYR A 72 9.23 -10.72 6.79
N PRO A 73 7.93 -10.57 7.11
CA PRO A 73 7.18 -9.35 6.78
C PRO A 73 7.65 -8.19 7.64
N VAL A 74 7.52 -6.95 7.19
CA VAL A 74 6.95 -6.46 5.93
C VAL A 74 8.04 -5.82 5.08
N HIS A 75 7.73 -5.42 3.83
CA HIS A 75 8.71 -4.80 2.94
C HIS A 75 8.25 -3.44 2.43
N TRP A 76 9.23 -2.56 2.12
CA TRP A 76 8.98 -1.29 1.43
C TRP A 76 9.95 -1.06 0.26
N GLY A 77 9.62 -0.12 -0.61
CA GLY A 77 10.31 0.13 -1.87
C GLY A 77 11.61 0.93 -1.80
N GLY A 78 12.14 1.19 -0.61
CA GLY A 78 13.36 1.99 -0.47
C GLY A 78 13.15 3.47 -0.80
N ASP A 79 14.21 4.13 -1.20
CA ASP A 79 14.33 5.58 -1.36
C ASP A 79 13.84 6.03 -2.74
N THR A 80 12.55 6.03 -2.96
CA THR A 80 11.95 6.46 -4.23
C THR A 80 11.97 7.99 -4.37
N GLY A 81 12.24 8.48 -5.59
CA GLY A 81 12.16 9.90 -5.91
C GLY A 81 10.74 10.46 -5.78
N CYS A 82 10.62 11.65 -5.19
CA CYS A 82 9.36 12.36 -5.00
C CYS A 82 8.91 13.01 -6.32
N ALA A 83 8.40 12.19 -7.25
CA ALA A 83 7.95 12.58 -8.58
C ALA A 83 6.89 11.58 -9.10
N TRP A 84 6.18 11.93 -10.18
CA TRP A 84 5.13 11.09 -10.76
C TRP A 84 5.63 9.73 -11.25
N ASP A 85 6.81 9.69 -11.86
CA ASP A 85 7.48 8.46 -12.30
C ASP A 85 7.94 7.61 -11.12
N GLY A 86 8.38 8.25 -10.02
CA GLY A 86 8.68 7.57 -8.76
C GLY A 86 7.45 6.90 -8.16
N MET A 87 6.29 7.59 -8.15
CA MET A 87 5.02 7.02 -7.73
C MET A 87 4.62 5.81 -8.58
N ALA A 88 4.71 5.94 -9.90
CA ALA A 88 4.42 4.84 -10.84
C ALA A 88 5.38 3.65 -10.65
N GLY A 89 6.68 3.93 -10.53
CA GLY A 89 7.71 2.91 -10.29
C GLY A 89 7.49 2.14 -9.00
N THR A 90 7.08 2.83 -7.95
CA THR A 90 6.75 2.21 -6.65
C THR A 90 5.57 1.24 -6.76
N LEU A 91 4.50 1.63 -7.46
CA LEU A 91 3.37 0.71 -7.69
C LEU A 91 3.80 -0.52 -8.49
N ARG A 92 4.50 -0.33 -9.61
CA ARG A 92 5.02 -1.41 -10.46
C ARG A 92 5.90 -2.38 -9.68
N GLY A 93 6.83 -1.85 -8.88
CA GLY A 93 7.67 -2.66 -7.99
C GLY A 93 6.85 -3.50 -7.01
N GLY A 94 5.83 -2.91 -6.40
CA GLY A 94 4.92 -3.61 -5.49
C GLY A 94 4.11 -4.72 -6.16
N LEU A 95 3.63 -4.49 -7.39
CA LEU A 95 2.91 -5.51 -8.16
C LEU A 95 3.82 -6.70 -8.51
N HIS A 96 5.07 -6.45 -8.92
CA HIS A 96 6.07 -7.50 -9.16
C HIS A 96 6.40 -8.28 -7.89
N LEU A 97 6.56 -7.57 -6.78
CA LEU A 97 6.84 -8.20 -5.49
C LEU A 97 5.66 -9.09 -5.04
N GLY A 98 4.42 -8.61 -5.22
CA GLY A 98 3.21 -9.39 -4.96
C GLY A 98 3.12 -10.68 -5.79
N LEU A 99 3.46 -10.61 -7.08
CA LEU A 99 3.55 -11.79 -7.96
C LEU A 99 4.69 -12.75 -7.56
N SER A 100 5.69 -12.26 -6.82
CA SER A 100 6.78 -13.06 -6.26
C SER A 100 6.46 -13.64 -4.88
N GLY A 101 5.20 -13.50 -4.39
CA GLY A 101 4.72 -14.08 -3.15
C GLY A 101 5.00 -13.25 -1.89
N PHE A 102 5.31 -11.95 -2.02
CA PHE A 102 5.37 -11.04 -0.89
C PHE A 102 3.98 -10.52 -0.56
N ALA A 103 3.47 -10.91 0.60
CA ALA A 103 2.10 -10.65 1.01
C ALA A 103 1.81 -9.16 1.29
N PHE A 104 2.83 -8.43 1.78
CA PHE A 104 2.70 -7.06 2.25
C PHE A 104 3.72 -6.14 1.58
N TRP A 105 3.24 -5.01 1.12
CA TRP A 105 4.03 -4.01 0.44
C TRP A 105 3.66 -2.60 0.89
N SER A 106 4.67 -1.76 1.05
CA SER A 106 4.49 -0.34 1.28
C SER A 106 5.62 0.49 0.65
N TYR A 107 5.56 1.78 0.86
CA TYR A 107 6.49 2.75 0.31
C TYR A 107 6.47 4.03 1.14
N ASP A 108 7.48 4.85 0.92
CA ASP A 108 7.57 6.16 1.53
C ASP A 108 6.63 7.14 0.81
N VAL A 109 5.63 7.66 1.50
CA VAL A 109 4.70 8.64 0.95
C VAL A 109 5.18 10.04 1.30
N PRO A 110 5.24 10.93 0.36
CA PRO A 110 5.08 10.89 -1.10
C PRO A 110 6.42 10.77 -1.86
N GLY A 111 7.22 9.78 -1.57
CA GLY A 111 8.58 9.60 -2.03
C GLY A 111 9.60 10.08 -1.01
N PHE A 112 10.76 9.39 -0.96
CA PHE A 112 11.79 9.64 0.04
C PHE A 112 12.58 10.91 -0.24
N HIS A 113 13.19 11.00 -1.43
CA HIS A 113 14.10 12.09 -1.77
C HIS A 113 13.52 13.05 -2.81
N GLY A 114 14.00 14.29 -2.80
CA GLY A 114 13.64 15.28 -3.80
C GLY A 114 14.20 14.97 -5.20
N VAL A 115 13.56 15.51 -6.22
CA VAL A 115 13.98 15.44 -7.62
C VAL A 115 13.89 16.85 -8.22
N PRO A 116 14.94 17.38 -8.82
CA PRO A 116 16.28 16.84 -9.02
C PRO A 116 17.21 16.96 -7.79
N ASN A 117 16.81 17.73 -6.76
CA ASN A 117 17.66 17.98 -5.60
C ASN A 117 17.26 17.05 -4.45
N PHE A 118 18.14 16.11 -4.11
CA PHE A 118 17.89 15.06 -3.13
C PHE A 118 17.37 15.60 -1.79
N MET A 119 17.99 16.63 -1.23
CA MET A 119 17.70 17.13 0.13
C MET A 119 16.73 18.32 0.18
N ASN A 120 16.44 18.96 -0.96
CA ASN A 120 15.77 20.27 -0.94
C ASN A 120 14.54 20.39 -1.84
N SER A 121 13.97 19.28 -2.31
CA SER A 121 12.76 19.30 -3.12
C SER A 121 11.56 18.83 -2.32
N TRP A 122 10.56 19.68 -2.24
CA TRP A 122 9.28 19.39 -1.62
C TRP A 122 8.30 18.88 -2.69
N PRO A 123 7.45 17.90 -2.38
CA PRO A 123 6.40 17.48 -3.29
C PRO A 123 5.41 18.61 -3.56
N ALA A 124 4.89 18.67 -4.79
CA ALA A 124 3.71 19.47 -5.07
C ALA A 124 2.50 18.92 -4.32
N ASP A 125 1.57 19.78 -3.96
CA ASP A 125 0.39 19.42 -3.17
C ASP A 125 -0.44 18.30 -3.82
N ASP A 126 -0.59 18.34 -5.14
CA ASP A 126 -1.32 17.31 -5.89
C ASP A 126 -0.61 15.96 -5.87
N LEU A 127 0.71 15.93 -6.06
CA LEU A 127 1.50 14.70 -5.94
C LEU A 127 1.39 14.10 -4.53
N TYR A 128 1.47 14.95 -3.50
CA TYR A 128 1.34 14.53 -2.11
C TYR A 128 -0.01 13.86 -1.85
N VAL A 129 -1.10 14.49 -2.30
CA VAL A 129 -2.45 13.92 -2.15
C VAL A 129 -2.61 12.64 -2.95
N ARG A 130 -2.17 12.61 -4.22
CA ARG A 130 -2.31 11.43 -5.08
C ARG A 130 -1.55 10.22 -4.54
N TRP A 131 -0.37 10.43 -4.00
CA TRP A 131 0.39 9.34 -3.37
C TRP A 131 -0.26 8.87 -2.07
N THR A 132 -0.83 9.79 -1.28
CA THR A 132 -1.66 9.43 -0.11
C THR A 132 -2.86 8.57 -0.53
N GLN A 133 -3.57 8.94 -1.57
CA GLN A 133 -4.71 8.19 -2.11
C GLN A 133 -4.33 6.74 -2.44
N MET A 134 -3.22 6.54 -3.15
CA MET A 134 -2.69 5.21 -3.43
C MET A 134 -2.35 4.46 -2.14
N GLY A 135 -1.73 5.13 -1.18
CA GLY A 135 -1.34 4.58 0.12
C GLY A 135 -2.51 4.09 0.97
N VAL A 136 -3.67 4.74 0.87
CA VAL A 136 -4.88 4.34 1.61
C VAL A 136 -5.28 2.90 1.30
N PHE A 137 -5.07 2.44 0.08
CA PHE A 137 -5.41 1.10 -0.39
C PHE A 137 -4.22 0.13 -0.42
N SER A 138 -3.09 0.50 0.17
CA SER A 138 -1.93 -0.38 0.34
C SER A 138 -2.00 -1.15 1.66
N SER A 139 -1.22 -2.21 1.79
CA SER A 139 -1.17 -2.99 3.04
C SER A 139 -0.70 -2.13 4.22
N HIS A 140 0.30 -1.28 3.98
CA HIS A 140 0.85 -0.33 4.96
C HIS A 140 0.90 1.08 4.35
N LEU A 141 0.68 2.09 5.19
CA LEU A 141 0.78 3.50 4.83
C LEU A 141 1.64 4.21 5.88
N ARG A 142 2.70 4.88 5.43
CA ARG A 142 3.48 5.78 6.29
C ARG A 142 3.97 6.97 5.49
N TYR A 143 4.13 8.10 6.17
CA TYR A 143 4.82 9.27 5.64
C TYR A 143 6.27 9.22 6.07
N HIS A 144 7.18 9.32 5.10
CA HIS A 144 8.60 9.26 5.35
C HIS A 144 9.39 9.84 4.18
N GLY A 145 10.53 10.46 4.48
CA GLY A 145 11.43 11.01 3.48
C GLY A 145 12.59 11.79 4.06
N ALA A 146 13.48 12.25 3.19
CA ALA A 146 14.63 13.10 3.54
C ALA A 146 14.21 14.51 3.97
N GLN A 147 13.01 14.95 3.59
CA GLN A 147 12.37 16.19 4.04
C GLN A 147 11.16 15.84 4.93
N PRO A 148 10.66 16.76 5.76
CA PRO A 148 9.42 16.54 6.52
C PRO A 148 8.29 16.11 5.60
N ARG A 149 7.60 15.04 5.97
CA ARG A 149 6.49 14.45 5.23
C ARG A 149 5.19 14.43 6.01
N GLU A 150 5.19 14.96 7.20
CA GLU A 150 4.02 15.05 8.06
C GLU A 150 2.98 16.00 7.47
N PRO A 151 1.68 15.66 7.49
CA PRO A 151 0.63 16.47 6.85
C PRO A 151 0.50 17.89 7.36
N TYR A 152 0.90 18.18 8.59
CA TYR A 152 0.87 19.53 9.13
C TYR A 152 1.89 20.47 8.46
N GLU A 153 2.92 19.93 7.80
CA GLU A 153 3.86 20.69 6.96
C GLU A 153 3.25 21.09 5.60
N TYR A 154 2.08 20.55 5.27
CA TYR A 154 1.36 20.77 4.01
C TYR A 154 -0.05 21.35 4.25
N PRO A 155 -0.16 22.55 4.87
CA PRO A 155 -1.44 23.07 5.38
C PRO A 155 -2.52 23.27 4.30
N ARG A 156 -2.12 23.48 3.03
CA ARG A 156 -3.09 23.68 1.93
C ARG A 156 -3.87 22.42 1.60
N VAL A 157 -3.36 21.25 1.92
CA VAL A 157 -3.98 19.95 1.61
C VAL A 157 -4.22 19.08 2.84
N ALA A 158 -3.89 19.58 4.02
CA ALA A 158 -4.00 18.82 5.28
C ALA A 158 -5.42 18.28 5.53
N ASP A 159 -6.45 19.05 5.19
CA ASP A 159 -7.84 18.61 5.39
C ASP A 159 -8.23 17.48 4.42
N VAL A 160 -7.78 17.56 3.17
CA VAL A 160 -7.98 16.48 2.19
C VAL A 160 -7.24 15.21 2.63
N ILE A 161 -6.01 15.35 3.10
CA ILE A 161 -5.23 14.23 3.65
C ILE A 161 -5.95 13.59 4.84
N ARG A 162 -6.50 14.41 5.74
CA ARG A 162 -7.26 13.93 6.92
C ARG A 162 -8.49 13.11 6.51
N GLN A 163 -9.22 13.52 5.47
CA GLN A 163 -10.35 12.77 4.94
C GLN A 163 -9.91 11.40 4.40
N TRP A 164 -8.81 11.34 3.65
CA TRP A 164 -8.25 10.08 3.16
C TRP A 164 -7.76 9.18 4.31
N TRP A 165 -7.21 9.73 5.38
CA TRP A 165 -6.85 8.95 6.56
C TRP A 165 -8.06 8.37 7.28
N ARG A 166 -9.12 9.16 7.41
CA ARG A 166 -10.38 8.65 7.97
C ARG A 166 -10.93 7.48 7.15
N LEU A 167 -10.89 7.59 5.83
CA LEU A 167 -11.23 6.46 4.96
C LEU A 167 -10.30 5.25 5.21
N ARG A 168 -8.99 5.48 5.35
CA ARG A 168 -8.04 4.41 5.69
C ARG A 168 -8.41 3.71 6.98
N TYR A 169 -8.71 4.48 8.03
CA TYR A 169 -9.11 3.93 9.33
C TYR A 169 -10.43 3.18 9.23
N ALA A 170 -11.41 3.70 8.52
CA ALA A 170 -12.66 2.97 8.27
C ALA A 170 -12.44 1.62 7.56
N LEU A 171 -11.44 1.52 6.67
CA LEU A 171 -11.11 0.30 5.93
C LEU A 171 -10.18 -0.67 6.69
N ILE A 172 -9.69 -0.35 7.88
CA ILE A 172 -8.78 -1.25 8.63
C ILE A 172 -9.39 -2.65 8.83
N PRO A 173 -10.66 -2.84 9.19
CA PRO A 173 -11.23 -4.19 9.32
C PRO A 173 -11.18 -5.01 8.02
N TYR A 174 -11.39 -4.38 6.87
CA TYR A 174 -11.25 -5.01 5.57
C TYR A 174 -9.78 -5.38 5.30
N LEU A 175 -8.87 -4.45 5.51
CA LEU A 175 -7.43 -4.66 5.28
C LEU A 175 -6.85 -5.75 6.17
N VAL A 176 -7.28 -5.81 7.45
CA VAL A 176 -6.90 -6.90 8.37
C VAL A 176 -7.44 -8.25 7.88
N ALA A 177 -8.67 -8.30 7.40
CA ALA A 177 -9.23 -9.53 6.83
C ALA A 177 -8.44 -10.00 5.60
N GLN A 178 -8.07 -9.06 4.71
CA GLN A 178 -7.23 -9.36 3.54
C GLN A 178 -5.79 -9.74 3.94
N GLY A 179 -5.24 -9.12 4.98
CA GLY A 179 -3.94 -9.49 5.55
C GLY A 179 -3.93 -10.90 6.13
N ASN A 180 -4.96 -11.27 6.89
CA ASN A 180 -5.12 -12.64 7.41
C ASN A 180 -5.24 -13.66 6.28
N LYS A 181 -6.00 -13.33 5.22
CA LYS A 181 -6.06 -14.17 4.01
C LYS A 181 -4.70 -14.29 3.33
N ALA A 182 -3.95 -13.20 3.23
CA ALA A 182 -2.60 -13.19 2.66
C ALA A 182 -1.65 -14.12 3.42
N VAL A 183 -1.69 -14.13 4.76
CA VAL A 183 -0.90 -15.05 5.59
C VAL A 183 -1.25 -16.53 5.33
N LEU A 184 -2.53 -16.83 5.12
CA LEU A 184 -2.99 -18.21 4.89
C LEU A 184 -2.71 -18.71 3.47
N THR A 185 -2.78 -17.83 2.48
CA THR A 185 -2.72 -18.21 1.05
C THR A 185 -1.42 -17.85 0.35
N GLY A 186 -0.64 -16.94 0.91
CA GLY A 186 0.49 -16.30 0.23
C GLY A 186 0.10 -15.23 -0.79
N TYR A 187 -1.21 -14.94 -0.97
CA TYR A 187 -1.69 -13.94 -1.91
C TYR A 187 -1.47 -12.53 -1.35
N SER A 188 -0.78 -11.69 -2.10
CA SER A 188 -0.52 -10.31 -1.68
C SER A 188 -1.81 -9.52 -1.43
N VAL A 189 -1.78 -8.58 -0.48
CA VAL A 189 -2.87 -7.61 -0.31
C VAL A 189 -2.98 -6.70 -1.54
N LEU A 190 -1.85 -6.32 -2.13
CA LEU A 190 -1.77 -5.52 -3.35
C LEU A 190 -1.52 -6.47 -4.54
N ARG A 191 -2.48 -6.62 -5.47
CA ARG A 191 -2.41 -7.61 -6.54
C ARG A 191 -2.51 -6.99 -7.92
N ALA A 192 -1.65 -7.44 -8.84
CA ALA A 192 -1.78 -7.12 -10.25
C ALA A 192 -3.09 -7.70 -10.83
N LEU A 193 -3.68 -7.05 -11.84
CA LEU A 193 -4.92 -7.52 -12.45
C LEU A 193 -4.80 -8.94 -13.03
N VAL A 194 -3.66 -9.25 -13.63
CA VAL A 194 -3.35 -10.58 -14.19
C VAL A 194 -3.48 -11.71 -13.16
N PHE A 195 -3.32 -11.41 -11.88
CA PHE A 195 -3.44 -12.39 -10.81
C PHE A 195 -4.85 -13.01 -10.73
N HIS A 196 -5.88 -12.21 -10.99
CA HIS A 196 -7.28 -12.64 -10.98
C HIS A 196 -7.85 -12.91 -12.38
N HIS A 197 -7.24 -12.33 -13.42
CA HIS A 197 -7.73 -12.35 -14.80
C HIS A 197 -6.60 -12.75 -15.76
N ASN A 198 -6.02 -13.94 -15.54
CA ASN A 198 -4.94 -14.47 -16.37
C ASN A 198 -5.39 -14.92 -17.77
N ASP A 199 -6.68 -15.07 -17.96
CA ASP A 199 -7.35 -15.37 -19.23
C ASP A 199 -7.70 -14.11 -20.05
N ASP A 200 -7.52 -12.91 -19.47
CA ASP A 200 -7.72 -11.64 -20.14
C ASP A 200 -6.36 -11.01 -20.56
N PRO A 201 -6.00 -11.05 -21.85
CA PRO A 201 -4.71 -10.51 -22.31
C PRO A 201 -4.48 -9.02 -22.01
N VAL A 202 -5.55 -8.22 -21.85
CA VAL A 202 -5.45 -6.81 -21.48
C VAL A 202 -4.84 -6.68 -20.07
N CYS A 203 -5.24 -7.55 -19.16
CA CYS A 203 -4.76 -7.55 -17.79
C CYS A 203 -3.26 -7.88 -17.64
N TRP A 204 -2.63 -8.48 -18.67
CA TRP A 204 -1.20 -8.83 -18.63
C TRP A 204 -0.28 -7.62 -18.70
N SER A 205 -0.75 -6.52 -19.29
CA SER A 205 0.03 -5.31 -19.51
C SER A 205 -0.37 -4.14 -18.59
N ILE A 206 -1.38 -4.30 -17.75
CA ILE A 206 -1.82 -3.24 -16.84
C ILE A 206 -0.93 -3.26 -15.59
N ASP A 207 -0.12 -2.21 -15.45
CA ASP A 207 0.85 -2.04 -14.37
C ASP A 207 0.62 -0.78 -13.53
N ASP A 208 -0.52 -0.11 -13.76
CA ASP A 208 -0.93 1.16 -13.14
C ASP A 208 -2.27 1.09 -12.41
N GLN A 209 -2.82 -0.11 -12.27
CA GLN A 209 -4.02 -0.46 -11.51
C GLN A 209 -3.75 -1.70 -10.67
N PHE A 210 -4.47 -1.85 -9.57
CA PHE A 210 -4.31 -3.00 -8.69
C PHE A 210 -5.60 -3.36 -7.94
N TYR A 211 -5.66 -4.58 -7.49
CA TYR A 211 -6.62 -5.01 -6.49
C TYR A 211 -6.05 -4.77 -5.08
N CYS A 212 -6.81 -4.08 -4.25
CA CYS A 212 -6.63 -4.11 -2.80
C CYS A 212 -7.47 -5.25 -2.23
N GLY A 213 -6.83 -6.37 -1.94
CA GLY A 213 -7.52 -7.60 -1.56
C GLY A 213 -8.31 -8.24 -2.71
N ASP A 214 -9.49 -8.77 -2.42
CA ASP A 214 -10.27 -9.53 -3.39
C ASP A 214 -11.23 -8.68 -4.23
N ASP A 215 -11.74 -7.58 -3.67
CA ASP A 215 -12.97 -6.97 -4.15
C ASP A 215 -12.82 -5.51 -4.59
N VAL A 216 -11.73 -4.84 -4.23
CA VAL A 216 -11.52 -3.42 -4.48
C VAL A 216 -10.49 -3.19 -5.57
N LEU A 217 -10.91 -2.70 -6.73
CA LEU A 217 -10.04 -2.28 -7.83
C LEU A 217 -9.68 -0.80 -7.68
N VAL A 218 -8.40 -0.52 -7.62
CA VAL A 218 -7.84 0.82 -7.39
C VAL A 218 -7.06 1.25 -8.63
N ALA A 219 -7.35 2.44 -9.14
CA ALA A 219 -6.67 3.01 -10.29
C ALA A 219 -6.08 4.40 -9.93
N PRO A 220 -4.87 4.45 -9.34
CA PRO A 220 -4.26 5.71 -8.91
C PRO A 220 -4.04 6.67 -10.08
N VAL A 221 -4.30 7.95 -9.85
CA VAL A 221 -3.97 9.01 -10.81
C VAL A 221 -2.53 9.42 -10.58
N MET A 222 -1.66 9.16 -11.55
CA MET A 222 -0.22 9.39 -11.46
C MET A 222 0.24 10.50 -12.43
N ASN A 223 -0.52 11.59 -12.46
CA ASN A 223 -0.23 12.80 -13.24
C ASN A 223 -0.90 14.04 -12.61
N SER A 224 -0.43 15.20 -13.01
CA SER A 224 -0.96 16.50 -12.55
C SER A 224 -2.28 16.91 -13.22
N GLN A 225 -2.64 16.26 -14.34
CA GLN A 225 -3.89 16.56 -15.06
C GLN A 225 -5.13 16.04 -14.33
N GLY A 226 -4.95 15.07 -13.42
CA GLY A 226 -6.06 14.47 -12.68
C GLY A 226 -6.95 13.56 -13.51
N VAL A 227 -6.45 13.03 -14.64
CA VAL A 227 -7.20 12.21 -15.58
C VAL A 227 -6.44 10.95 -15.95
N ARG A 228 -7.15 9.84 -16.11
CA ARG A 228 -6.57 8.59 -16.60
C ARG A 228 -7.62 7.70 -17.28
N ASP A 229 -7.17 6.74 -18.06
CA ASP A 229 -8.00 5.64 -18.51
C ASP A 229 -8.00 4.51 -17.45
N VAL A 230 -9.11 3.79 -17.32
CA VAL A 230 -9.27 2.68 -16.37
C VAL A 230 -9.83 1.47 -17.11
N TYR A 231 -9.16 0.33 -16.98
CA TYR A 231 -9.69 -0.94 -17.43
C TYR A 231 -10.47 -1.64 -16.32
N LEU A 232 -11.70 -2.02 -16.60
CA LEU A 232 -12.50 -2.88 -15.73
C LEU A 232 -12.47 -4.30 -16.28
N PRO A 233 -11.87 -5.27 -15.57
CA PRO A 233 -11.89 -6.69 -15.97
C PRO A 233 -13.30 -7.27 -15.98
N GLU A 234 -13.45 -8.52 -16.40
CA GLU A 234 -14.74 -9.22 -16.37
C GLU A 234 -15.42 -9.14 -15.00
N GLY A 235 -16.74 -8.96 -15.00
CA GLY A 235 -17.59 -8.84 -13.82
C GLY A 235 -18.41 -7.56 -13.83
N GLU A 236 -19.10 -7.29 -12.75
CA GLU A 236 -19.81 -6.02 -12.51
C GLU A 236 -19.09 -5.22 -11.42
N TRP A 237 -18.96 -3.92 -11.66
CA TRP A 237 -18.14 -3.02 -10.88
C TRP A 237 -18.97 -1.82 -10.44
N VAL A 238 -19.01 -1.57 -9.16
CA VAL A 238 -19.69 -0.42 -8.56
C VAL A 238 -18.66 0.69 -8.32
N ASP A 239 -18.88 1.84 -8.91
CA ASP A 239 -18.07 3.04 -8.65
C ASP A 239 -18.25 3.48 -7.20
N LEU A 240 -17.16 3.55 -6.45
CA LEU A 240 -17.17 3.90 -5.03
C LEU A 240 -17.85 5.26 -4.76
N TRP A 241 -17.69 6.21 -5.67
CA TRP A 241 -18.14 7.59 -5.45
C TRP A 241 -19.61 7.81 -5.76
N THR A 242 -20.10 7.14 -6.80
CA THR A 242 -21.41 7.42 -7.39
C THR A 242 -22.41 6.28 -7.25
N GLY A 243 -21.95 5.06 -6.90
CA GLY A 243 -22.79 3.87 -6.93
C GLY A 243 -23.13 3.37 -8.33
N HIS A 244 -22.61 4.03 -9.38
CA HIS A 244 -22.89 3.60 -10.75
C HIS A 244 -22.28 2.21 -11.02
N VAL A 245 -23.07 1.32 -11.63
CA VAL A 245 -22.65 -0.02 -11.97
C VAL A 245 -22.14 -0.08 -13.42
N TYR A 246 -20.95 -0.62 -13.59
CA TYR A 246 -20.33 -0.86 -14.89
C TYR A 246 -20.22 -2.37 -15.13
N THR A 247 -20.58 -2.81 -16.34
CA THR A 247 -20.19 -4.14 -16.82
C THR A 247 -18.72 -4.10 -17.26
N GLY A 248 -17.93 -5.07 -16.86
CA GLY A 248 -16.50 -5.16 -17.15
C GLY A 248 -16.15 -5.53 -18.60
N ARG A 249 -14.91 -5.97 -18.80
CA ARG A 249 -14.22 -6.15 -20.09
C ARG A 249 -14.24 -4.88 -20.95
N ARG A 250 -13.98 -3.73 -20.32
CA ARG A 250 -14.02 -2.44 -21.02
C ARG A 250 -13.05 -1.42 -20.44
N TRP A 251 -12.66 -0.47 -21.28
CA TRP A 251 -11.98 0.75 -20.87
C TRP A 251 -12.99 1.84 -20.56
N LEU A 252 -12.80 2.51 -19.42
CA LEU A 252 -13.37 3.81 -19.12
C LEU A 252 -12.32 4.84 -19.51
N GLN A 253 -12.62 5.67 -20.50
CA GLN A 253 -11.68 6.65 -21.04
C GLN A 253 -11.80 7.99 -20.32
N GLN A 254 -10.66 8.67 -20.10
CA GLN A 254 -10.58 10.03 -19.59
C GLN A 254 -11.34 10.22 -18.27
N VAL A 255 -11.21 9.24 -17.35
CA VAL A 255 -11.82 9.35 -16.02
C VAL A 255 -11.13 10.48 -15.25
N ALA A 256 -11.87 11.58 -15.06
CA ALA A 256 -11.42 12.74 -14.32
C ALA A 256 -11.60 12.55 -12.82
N SER A 257 -10.63 12.99 -12.05
CA SER A 257 -10.63 12.87 -10.59
C SER A 257 -10.11 14.14 -9.93
N SER A 258 -10.86 14.66 -8.98
CA SER A 258 -10.38 15.74 -8.09
C SER A 258 -9.45 15.19 -7.01
N LEU A 259 -8.85 16.05 -6.20
CA LEU A 259 -7.99 15.59 -5.08
C LEU A 259 -8.76 14.88 -3.95
N VAL A 260 -10.09 15.05 -3.89
CA VAL A 260 -10.95 14.32 -2.95
C VAL A 260 -11.45 13.00 -3.51
N ARG A 261 -11.15 12.68 -4.77
CA ARG A 261 -11.57 11.44 -5.44
C ARG A 261 -10.41 10.78 -6.17
N MET A 262 -10.45 9.46 -6.26
CA MET A 262 -9.57 8.63 -7.08
C MET A 262 -10.42 7.51 -7.67
N PRO A 263 -10.22 7.08 -8.93
CA PRO A 263 -10.98 5.97 -9.48
C PRO A 263 -10.79 4.71 -8.62
N VAL A 264 -11.88 4.29 -7.98
CA VAL A 264 -11.97 3.08 -7.15
C VAL A 264 -13.30 2.41 -7.47
N TYR A 265 -13.22 1.13 -7.78
CA TYR A 265 -14.37 0.30 -8.11
C TYR A 265 -14.41 -0.92 -7.21
N VAL A 266 -15.57 -1.28 -6.76
CA VAL A 266 -15.77 -2.44 -5.90
C VAL A 266 -16.60 -3.47 -6.68
N LYS A 267 -16.27 -4.74 -6.55
CA LYS A 267 -17.11 -5.79 -7.16
C LYS A 267 -18.54 -5.66 -6.67
N ARG A 268 -19.50 -5.83 -7.58
CA ARG A 268 -20.91 -5.87 -7.20
C ARG A 268 -21.16 -7.01 -6.22
N ASP A 269 -22.05 -6.78 -5.29
CA ASP A 269 -22.42 -7.67 -4.21
C ASP A 269 -21.28 -7.98 -3.22
N ALA A 270 -20.18 -7.23 -3.27
CA ALA A 270 -19.12 -7.34 -2.29
C ALA A 270 -19.53 -6.75 -0.94
N HIS A 271 -19.07 -7.40 0.12
CA HIS A 271 -19.26 -7.01 1.51
C HIS A 271 -17.95 -6.47 2.07
N ILE A 272 -17.85 -5.16 2.25
CA ILE A 272 -16.67 -4.50 2.78
C ILE A 272 -16.85 -4.20 4.27
N ARG A 273 -16.05 -4.84 5.11
CA ARG A 273 -16.04 -4.60 6.56
C ARG A 273 -15.39 -3.25 6.86
N VAL A 274 -16.07 -2.44 7.66
CA VAL A 274 -15.64 -1.07 7.96
C VAL A 274 -15.77 -0.76 9.44
N TYR A 275 -14.94 0.16 9.92
CA TYR A 275 -15.07 0.74 11.26
C TYR A 275 -15.85 2.06 11.18
N PRO A 276 -16.97 2.22 11.92
CA PRO A 276 -17.92 3.31 11.70
C PRO A 276 -17.62 4.60 12.47
N GLU A 277 -16.53 4.65 13.24
CA GLU A 277 -16.21 5.79 14.10
C GLU A 277 -14.84 6.38 13.76
N ILE A 278 -14.64 7.65 14.10
CA ILE A 278 -13.36 8.31 13.98
C ILE A 278 -12.56 8.05 15.27
N VAL A 279 -11.36 7.50 15.11
CA VAL A 279 -10.41 7.22 16.19
C VAL A 279 -9.06 7.84 15.91
N GLN A 280 -8.23 8.01 16.95
CA GLN A 280 -6.86 8.53 16.81
C GLN A 280 -5.84 7.41 16.56
N CYS A 281 -6.11 6.20 17.06
CA CYS A 281 -5.28 5.02 16.86
C CYS A 281 -6.15 3.74 16.85
N THR A 282 -5.56 2.64 16.42
CA THR A 282 -6.27 1.35 16.33
C THR A 282 -6.64 0.76 17.69
N ASP A 283 -5.95 1.14 18.76
CA ASP A 283 -6.24 0.66 20.11
C ASP A 283 -7.59 1.18 20.65
N GLU A 284 -8.09 2.27 20.05
CA GLU A 284 -9.42 2.82 20.37
C GLU A 284 -10.56 2.10 19.63
N MET A 285 -10.24 1.19 18.71
CA MET A 285 -11.24 0.48 17.92
C MET A 285 -11.92 -0.62 18.74
N ASP A 286 -13.23 -0.47 18.96
CA ASP A 286 -14.07 -1.54 19.47
C ASP A 286 -14.51 -2.45 18.32
N LEU A 287 -13.93 -3.64 18.24
CA LEU A 287 -14.20 -4.59 17.15
C LEU A 287 -15.67 -5.07 17.13
N ALA A 288 -16.42 -4.92 18.21
CA ALA A 288 -17.85 -5.22 18.23
C ALA A 288 -18.69 -4.23 17.40
N LYS A 289 -18.13 -3.05 17.09
CA LYS A 289 -18.78 -2.03 16.26
C LYS A 289 -18.49 -2.17 14.78
N VAL A 290 -17.66 -3.12 14.37
CA VAL A 290 -17.39 -3.33 12.94
C VAL A 290 -18.66 -3.59 12.18
N ALA A 291 -18.91 -2.81 11.14
CA ALA A 291 -20.07 -2.88 10.27
C ALA A 291 -19.68 -3.35 8.87
N GLU A 292 -20.68 -3.50 8.00
CA GLU A 292 -20.47 -3.82 6.58
C GLU A 292 -21.10 -2.76 5.68
N VAL A 293 -20.42 -2.45 4.58
CA VAL A 293 -20.98 -1.74 3.44
C VAL A 293 -21.14 -2.76 2.32
N ILE A 294 -22.36 -2.90 1.82
CA ILE A 294 -22.71 -3.83 0.74
C ILE A 294 -22.80 -3.03 -0.55
N PHE A 295 -22.11 -3.50 -1.59
CA PHE A 295 -22.05 -2.83 -2.89
C PHE A 295 -23.07 -3.42 -3.89
N ASP A 296 -24.34 -3.43 -3.47
CA ASP A 296 -25.50 -3.88 -4.23
C ASP A 296 -26.27 -2.70 -4.88
N ASP A 297 -27.50 -2.94 -5.36
CA ASP A 297 -28.35 -1.92 -5.96
C ASP A 297 -28.79 -0.80 -5.00
N HIS A 298 -28.59 -0.98 -3.69
CA HIS A 298 -28.89 0.04 -2.67
C HIS A 298 -27.70 0.95 -2.37
N TYR A 299 -26.51 0.63 -2.88
CA TYR A 299 -25.35 1.48 -2.74
C TYR A 299 -25.44 2.67 -3.73
N LEU A 300 -25.70 3.85 -3.20
CA LEU A 300 -25.90 5.08 -3.98
C LEU A 300 -24.68 6.01 -4.01
N GLY A 301 -23.50 5.48 -3.69
CA GLY A 301 -22.24 6.21 -3.65
C GLY A 301 -21.72 6.45 -2.24
N ILE A 302 -20.47 6.93 -2.17
CA ILE A 302 -19.76 7.06 -0.89
C ILE A 302 -20.45 8.03 0.06
N SER A 303 -21.00 9.16 -0.42
CA SER A 303 -21.62 10.19 0.41
C SER A 303 -22.86 9.70 1.16
N THR A 304 -23.54 8.69 0.64
CA THR A 304 -24.72 8.08 1.28
C THR A 304 -24.37 6.87 2.15
N SER A 305 -23.12 6.44 2.13
CA SER A 305 -22.65 5.25 2.84
C SER A 305 -21.94 5.61 4.15
N LEU A 306 -21.75 4.60 4.97
CA LEU A 306 -20.98 4.72 6.21
C LEU A 306 -19.53 5.21 5.94
N LEU A 307 -18.92 4.80 4.81
CA LEU A 307 -17.59 5.26 4.42
C LEU A 307 -17.54 6.77 4.22
N GLY A 308 -18.53 7.38 3.59
CA GLY A 308 -18.62 8.83 3.42
C GLY A 308 -18.84 9.55 4.74
N GLN A 309 -19.74 9.02 5.58
CA GLN A 309 -20.02 9.62 6.89
C GLN A 309 -18.79 9.69 7.78
N VAL A 310 -17.95 8.65 7.78
CA VAL A 310 -16.73 8.60 8.60
C VAL A 310 -15.60 9.42 7.95
N SER A 311 -15.39 9.32 6.64
CA SER A 311 -14.28 10.00 5.97
C SER A 311 -14.54 11.48 5.71
N GLY A 312 -15.78 11.87 5.46
CA GLY A 312 -16.14 13.21 4.97
C GLY A 312 -15.73 13.45 3.52
N LEU A 313 -15.49 12.38 2.76
CA LEU A 313 -15.28 12.40 1.31
C LEU A 313 -16.64 12.41 0.60
N GLU A 314 -16.86 13.38 -0.29
CA GLU A 314 -18.10 13.57 -1.06
C GLU A 314 -17.86 13.48 -2.56
#